data_2b44d5c43a2b03bdf5f935afa3af19a5
#
_entry.id   2b44d5c43a2b03bdf5f935afa3af19a5
#
_cell.length_a   1.000
_cell.length_b   1.000
_cell.length_c   1.000
_cell.angle_alpha   90.00
_cell.angle_beta   90.00
_cell.angle_gamma   90.00
#
_symmetry.space_group_name_H-M   'P 1'
#
loop_
_entity.id
_entity.type
_entity.pdbx_description
1 polymer ?
#
loop_
_entity_poly.entity_id
_entity_poly.type
_entity_poly.pdbx_seq_one_letter_code
_entity_poly.pdbx_strand_id
1 'polypeptide(L)'
;IETGVDYLEKKEYYDSLGEKIVYTGTIDAYYKYQFGKLEYRSLRFDHRVLEDTDNFQGNAVVNYTEREVPYTRIIEHKHFAFGTQPSTVITYEYPDDFAPGKEPYYPVNDARNSALYEHYRSLADNCVDVLFGGRLAQYTYADMDDTIEAALQLVDRELDRK
;
A
#
# COMPACT_ATOMS: atom_id res chain seq x y z
N ILE A 1 14.06 4.29 -13.44
CA ILE A 1 13.27 3.38 -12.57
C ILE A 1 14.02 2.05 -12.53
N GLU A 2 14.26 1.54 -11.35
CA GLU A 2 14.85 0.24 -11.10
C GLU A 2 13.79 -0.64 -10.42
N THR A 3 13.56 -1.84 -10.93
CA THR A 3 12.54 -2.78 -10.43
C THR A 3 13.20 -4.05 -9.91
N GLY A 4 12.48 -4.82 -9.07
CA GLY A 4 13.01 -6.04 -8.46
C GLY A 4 14.11 -5.78 -7.43
N VAL A 5 14.04 -4.61 -6.78
CA VAL A 5 15.04 -4.16 -5.80
C VAL A 5 14.36 -3.95 -4.45
N ASP A 6 14.93 -4.55 -3.41
CA ASP A 6 14.62 -4.18 -2.03
C ASP A 6 15.63 -3.11 -1.56
N TYR A 7 15.13 -1.90 -1.32
CA TYR A 7 15.93 -0.79 -0.82
C TYR A 7 16.63 -1.14 0.50
N LEU A 8 15.96 -1.84 1.41
CA LEU A 8 16.51 -2.13 2.74
C LEU A 8 17.67 -3.13 2.71
N GLU A 9 17.77 -3.99 1.67
CA GLU A 9 18.90 -4.89 1.49
C GLU A 9 20.20 -4.16 1.12
N LYS A 10 20.08 -3.03 0.42
CA LYS A 10 21.23 -2.23 -0.07
C LYS A 10 21.12 -0.76 0.34
N LYS A 11 20.59 -0.52 1.53
CA LYS A 11 20.26 0.81 2.04
C LYS A 11 21.41 1.81 1.87
N GLU A 12 22.62 1.47 2.32
CA GLU A 12 23.80 2.36 2.26
C GLU A 12 24.12 2.80 0.81
N TYR A 13 23.97 1.88 -0.14
CA TYR A 13 24.18 2.19 -1.55
C TYR A 13 23.14 3.19 -2.06
N TYR A 14 21.85 2.92 -1.83
CA TYR A 14 20.78 3.78 -2.32
C TYR A 14 20.77 5.15 -1.61
N ASP A 15 21.10 5.20 -0.34
CA ASP A 15 21.25 6.47 0.41
C ASP A 15 22.33 7.37 -0.19
N SER A 16 23.38 6.78 -0.79
CA SER A 16 24.46 7.55 -1.43
C SER A 16 24.10 8.19 -2.78
N LEU A 17 22.95 7.83 -3.36
CA LEU A 17 22.54 8.30 -4.69
C LEU A 17 21.80 9.64 -4.67
N GLY A 18 21.37 10.12 -3.50
CA GLY A 18 20.60 11.35 -3.36
C GLY A 18 20.85 12.07 -2.04
N GLU A 19 20.50 13.35 -2.00
CA GLU A 19 20.59 14.17 -0.77
C GLU A 19 19.45 13.84 0.20
N LYS A 20 18.32 13.39 -0.32
CA LYS A 20 17.10 13.04 0.43
C LYS A 20 16.50 11.73 -0.09
N ILE A 21 15.96 10.96 0.81
CA ILE A 21 15.23 9.74 0.52
C ILE A 21 13.76 9.95 0.88
N VAL A 22 12.85 9.62 -0.03
CA VAL A 22 11.43 9.47 0.27
C VAL A 22 11.15 7.99 0.42
N TYR A 23 10.94 7.55 1.66
CA TYR A 23 10.67 6.15 1.97
C TYR A 23 9.17 5.92 2.14
N THR A 24 8.61 4.99 1.35
CA THR A 24 7.18 4.69 1.34
C THR A 24 6.85 3.25 1.78
N GLY A 25 7.88 2.47 2.15
CA GLY A 25 7.71 1.13 2.72
C GLY A 25 7.27 1.14 4.17
N THR A 26 7.19 -0.04 4.80
CA THR A 26 6.76 -0.14 6.19
C THR A 26 7.80 0.46 7.14
N ILE A 27 7.35 1.36 8.04
CA ILE A 27 8.25 2.12 8.91
C ILE A 27 8.99 1.23 9.92
N ASP A 28 8.35 0.18 10.42
CA ASP A 28 8.96 -0.77 11.34
C ASP A 28 10.10 -1.58 10.70
N ALA A 29 9.96 -1.96 9.41
CA ALA A 29 11.03 -2.61 8.67
C ALA A 29 12.23 -1.67 8.46
N TYR A 30 11.99 -0.38 8.16
CA TYR A 30 13.06 0.61 8.05
C TYR A 30 13.92 0.67 9.31
N TYR A 31 13.29 0.62 10.48
CA TYR A 31 13.97 0.62 11.78
C TYR A 31 14.27 -0.80 12.31
N LYS A 32 14.32 -1.82 11.43
CA LYS A 32 14.68 -3.21 11.76
C LYS A 32 13.86 -3.80 12.90
N TYR A 33 12.59 -3.39 12.98
CA TYR A 33 11.62 -3.87 13.98
C TYR A 33 12.06 -3.68 15.45
N GLN A 34 12.87 -2.66 15.76
CA GLN A 34 13.51 -2.49 17.09
C GLN A 34 12.52 -2.33 18.25
N PHE A 35 11.29 -1.87 17.99
CA PHE A 35 10.20 -1.77 18.98
C PHE A 35 9.16 -2.91 18.83
N GLY A 36 9.32 -3.78 17.85
CA GLY A 36 8.39 -4.83 17.48
C GLY A 36 7.75 -4.59 16.12
N LYS A 37 7.01 -5.59 15.63
CA LYS A 37 6.34 -5.54 14.33
C LYS A 37 4.97 -4.89 14.45
N LEU A 38 4.68 -3.99 13.52
CA LEU A 38 3.34 -3.49 13.25
C LEU A 38 2.52 -4.57 12.54
N GLU A 39 1.23 -4.60 12.79
CA GLU A 39 0.32 -5.56 12.19
C GLU A 39 -0.38 -4.98 10.97
N TYR A 40 -0.52 -5.80 9.95
CA TYR A 40 -1.19 -5.44 8.70
C TYR A 40 -2.22 -6.49 8.33
N ARG A 41 -3.13 -6.15 7.44
CA ARG A 41 -3.95 -7.07 6.66
C ARG A 41 -3.34 -7.24 5.29
N SER A 42 -3.44 -8.45 4.75
CA SER A 42 -3.04 -8.76 3.38
C SER A 42 -4.26 -9.08 2.52
N LEU A 43 -4.03 -9.21 1.23
CA LEU A 43 -5.04 -9.61 0.26
C LEU A 43 -4.47 -10.72 -0.63
N ARG A 44 -5.35 -11.59 -1.08
CA ARG A 44 -5.06 -12.58 -2.12
C ARG A 44 -5.98 -12.34 -3.31
N PHE A 45 -5.40 -12.30 -4.49
CA PHE A 45 -6.11 -12.07 -5.74
C PHE A 45 -6.18 -13.35 -6.58
N ASP A 46 -7.36 -13.60 -7.17
CA ASP A 46 -7.60 -14.66 -8.16
C ASP A 46 -8.05 -13.99 -9.46
N HIS A 47 -7.15 -13.95 -10.45
CA HIS A 47 -7.41 -13.34 -11.76
C HIS A 47 -7.91 -14.37 -12.73
N ARG A 48 -9.02 -14.04 -13.42
CA ARG A 48 -9.62 -14.92 -14.43
C ARG A 48 -9.88 -14.16 -15.72
N VAL A 49 -9.50 -14.77 -16.85
CA VAL A 49 -9.84 -14.28 -18.18
C VAL A 49 -11.10 -15.02 -18.64
N LEU A 50 -12.12 -14.29 -19.06
CA LEU A 50 -13.39 -14.80 -19.58
C LEU A 50 -13.48 -14.42 -21.04
N GLU A 51 -13.13 -15.34 -21.94
CA GLU A 51 -12.97 -15.08 -23.37
C GLU A 51 -14.31 -14.77 -24.07
N ASP A 52 -15.40 -15.41 -23.66
CA ASP A 52 -16.71 -15.31 -24.28
C ASP A 52 -17.69 -14.47 -23.43
N THR A 53 -17.18 -13.59 -22.57
CA THR A 53 -18.01 -12.76 -21.68
C THR A 53 -17.72 -11.30 -21.94
N ASP A 54 -18.63 -10.63 -22.61
CA ASP A 54 -18.51 -9.19 -22.89
C ASP A 54 -18.65 -8.33 -21.64
N ASN A 55 -19.59 -8.69 -20.77
CA ASN A 55 -19.87 -7.94 -19.54
C ASN A 55 -20.26 -8.93 -18.43
N PHE A 56 -19.42 -9.04 -17.40
CA PHE A 56 -19.63 -9.97 -16.30
C PHE A 56 -20.57 -9.41 -15.23
N GLN A 57 -20.32 -8.18 -14.77
CA GLN A 57 -21.04 -7.59 -13.65
C GLN A 57 -21.61 -6.18 -13.92
N GLY A 58 -21.30 -5.58 -15.07
CA GLY A 58 -21.84 -4.27 -15.46
C GLY A 58 -21.21 -3.07 -14.75
N ASN A 59 -20.22 -3.29 -13.90
CA ASN A 59 -19.53 -2.25 -13.14
C ASN A 59 -18.07 -2.65 -12.89
N ALA A 60 -17.20 -1.66 -12.71
CA ALA A 60 -15.79 -1.89 -12.44
C ALA A 60 -15.56 -2.64 -11.12
N VAL A 61 -16.33 -2.34 -10.09
CA VAL A 61 -16.17 -2.94 -8.75
C VAL A 61 -17.51 -3.25 -8.13
N VAL A 62 -17.68 -4.49 -7.66
CA VAL A 62 -18.83 -4.93 -6.85
C VAL A 62 -18.30 -5.50 -5.54
N ASN A 63 -18.77 -4.94 -4.41
CA ASN A 63 -18.44 -5.41 -3.07
C ASN A 63 -19.48 -6.43 -2.59
N TYR A 64 -19.01 -7.44 -1.87
CA TYR A 64 -19.80 -8.51 -1.28
C TYR A 64 -19.68 -8.43 0.24
N THR A 65 -20.82 -8.36 0.91
CA THR A 65 -20.92 -8.22 2.38
C THR A 65 -21.49 -9.45 3.07
N GLU A 66 -21.96 -10.43 2.29
CA GLU A 66 -22.55 -11.66 2.78
C GLU A 66 -21.49 -12.56 3.43
N ARG A 67 -21.79 -13.09 4.59
CA ARG A 67 -20.86 -13.93 5.37
C ARG A 67 -20.46 -15.22 4.64
N GLU A 68 -21.34 -15.74 3.80
CA GLU A 68 -21.16 -16.98 3.05
C GLU A 68 -20.26 -16.80 1.82
N VAL A 69 -20.05 -15.56 1.39
CA VAL A 69 -19.18 -15.22 0.25
C VAL A 69 -17.74 -15.05 0.75
N PRO A 70 -16.78 -15.86 0.25
CA PRO A 70 -15.43 -15.88 0.80
C PRO A 70 -14.52 -14.73 0.30
N TYR A 71 -14.97 -13.93 -0.64
CA TYR A 71 -14.25 -12.77 -1.19
C TYR A 71 -14.99 -11.47 -0.85
N THR A 72 -14.26 -10.38 -0.75
CA THR A 72 -14.81 -9.07 -0.39
C THR A 72 -15.27 -8.27 -1.59
N ARG A 73 -14.68 -8.53 -2.77
CA ARG A 73 -15.09 -7.86 -4.01
C ARG A 73 -14.71 -8.64 -5.26
N ILE A 74 -15.39 -8.28 -6.36
CA ILE A 74 -14.98 -8.64 -7.72
C ILE A 74 -14.68 -7.34 -8.47
N ILE A 75 -13.53 -7.31 -9.16
CA ILE A 75 -13.11 -6.21 -10.02
C ILE A 75 -13.22 -6.69 -11.46
N GLU A 76 -13.96 -5.99 -12.30
CA GLU A 76 -14.00 -6.19 -13.75
C GLU A 76 -13.22 -5.06 -14.43
N HIS A 77 -11.99 -5.37 -14.85
CA HIS A 77 -10.98 -4.37 -15.19
C HIS A 77 -11.32 -3.51 -16.40
N LYS A 78 -12.02 -4.08 -17.40
CA LYS A 78 -12.34 -3.34 -18.63
C LYS A 78 -13.15 -2.07 -18.40
N HIS A 79 -13.97 -2.02 -17.35
CA HIS A 79 -14.81 -0.86 -17.06
C HIS A 79 -14.04 0.37 -16.63
N PHE A 80 -12.82 0.23 -16.05
CA PHE A 80 -11.98 1.38 -15.73
C PHE A 80 -11.51 2.16 -16.95
N ALA A 81 -11.35 1.47 -18.10
CA ALA A 81 -10.89 2.04 -19.35
C ALA A 81 -12.01 2.13 -20.40
N PHE A 82 -13.27 1.90 -20.00
CA PHE A 82 -14.42 1.86 -20.92
C PHE A 82 -14.22 0.91 -22.10
N GLY A 83 -13.57 -0.24 -21.83
CA GLY A 83 -13.25 -1.24 -22.85
C GLY A 83 -14.49 -1.91 -23.43
N THR A 84 -14.45 -2.17 -24.75
CA THR A 84 -15.59 -2.75 -25.53
C THR A 84 -15.26 -4.10 -26.17
N GLN A 85 -14.11 -4.70 -25.82
CA GLN A 85 -13.71 -6.02 -26.31
C GLN A 85 -14.68 -7.12 -25.85
N PRO A 86 -14.86 -8.23 -26.63
CA PRO A 86 -15.83 -9.27 -26.33
C PRO A 86 -15.43 -10.20 -25.16
N SER A 87 -14.21 -10.04 -24.65
CA SER A 87 -13.71 -10.75 -23.47
C SER A 87 -13.52 -9.81 -22.28
N THR A 88 -13.46 -10.34 -21.07
CA THR A 88 -13.19 -9.54 -19.86
C THR A 88 -12.20 -10.24 -18.93
N VAL A 89 -11.55 -9.44 -18.10
CA VAL A 89 -10.73 -9.93 -16.99
C VAL A 89 -11.40 -9.54 -15.70
N ILE A 90 -11.62 -10.52 -14.85
CA ILE A 90 -12.13 -10.30 -13.49
C ILE A 90 -11.11 -10.72 -12.46
N THR A 91 -11.13 -10.04 -11.31
CA THR A 91 -10.31 -10.36 -10.16
C THR A 91 -11.17 -10.52 -8.92
N TYR A 92 -11.12 -11.70 -8.32
CA TYR A 92 -11.66 -11.90 -6.97
C TYR A 92 -10.63 -11.45 -5.94
N GLU A 93 -11.04 -10.61 -4.99
CA GLU A 93 -10.22 -10.15 -3.87
C GLU A 93 -10.64 -10.88 -2.59
N TYR A 94 -9.72 -11.64 -2.01
CA TYR A 94 -9.94 -12.37 -0.77
C TYR A 94 -9.18 -11.68 0.37
N PRO A 95 -9.79 -11.52 1.55
CA PRO A 95 -9.05 -11.13 2.75
C PRO A 95 -8.03 -12.22 3.10
N ASP A 96 -6.86 -11.79 3.53
CA ASP A 96 -5.78 -12.69 3.93
C ASP A 96 -5.02 -12.10 5.13
N ASP A 97 -4.46 -12.98 5.95
CA ASP A 97 -3.60 -12.56 7.05
C ASP A 97 -2.21 -12.21 6.53
N PHE A 98 -1.67 -11.11 7.03
CA PHE A 98 -0.31 -10.71 6.71
C PHE A 98 0.70 -11.69 7.30
N ALA A 99 1.67 -12.07 6.51
CA ALA A 99 2.81 -12.90 6.91
C ALA A 99 4.05 -12.50 6.11
N PRO A 100 5.27 -12.86 6.54
CA PRO A 100 6.49 -12.60 5.77
C PRO A 100 6.37 -13.13 4.34
N GLY A 101 6.70 -12.30 3.36
CA GLY A 101 6.57 -12.59 1.93
C GLY A 101 5.22 -12.24 1.32
N LYS A 102 4.26 -11.75 2.11
CA LYS A 102 3.00 -11.16 1.62
C LYS A 102 3.07 -9.63 1.65
N GLU A 103 2.29 -9.00 0.76
CA GLU A 103 2.18 -7.54 0.74
C GLU A 103 1.31 -7.02 1.89
N PRO A 104 1.74 -5.97 2.61
CA PRO A 104 0.95 -5.28 3.61
C PRO A 104 -0.01 -4.29 2.92
N TYR A 105 -1.31 -4.58 2.91
CA TYR A 105 -2.30 -3.69 2.26
C TYR A 105 -2.92 -2.68 3.20
N TYR A 106 -3.27 -3.09 4.41
CA TYR A 106 -3.98 -2.24 5.36
C TYR A 106 -3.37 -2.34 6.76
N PRO A 107 -3.16 -1.21 7.46
CA PRO A 107 -2.73 -1.22 8.85
C PRO A 107 -3.86 -1.74 9.76
N VAL A 108 -3.50 -2.40 10.84
CA VAL A 108 -4.43 -2.76 11.91
C VAL A 108 -4.48 -1.62 12.93
N ASN A 109 -5.52 -0.79 12.82
CA ASN A 109 -5.69 0.41 13.64
C ASN A 109 -6.30 0.08 15.00
N ASP A 110 -5.54 -0.55 15.89
CA ASP A 110 -5.89 -0.75 17.28
C ASP A 110 -4.98 0.07 18.22
N ALA A 111 -5.33 0.10 19.52
CA ALA A 111 -4.57 0.88 20.50
C ALA A 111 -3.12 0.42 20.65
N ARG A 112 -2.85 -0.90 20.52
CA ARG A 112 -1.51 -1.46 20.63
C ARG A 112 -0.64 -1.02 19.45
N ASN A 113 -1.13 -1.20 18.23
CA ASN A 113 -0.40 -0.84 17.02
C ASN A 113 -0.24 0.68 16.89
N SER A 114 -1.24 1.46 17.30
CA SER A 114 -1.14 2.93 17.34
C SER A 114 -0.04 3.39 18.28
N ALA A 115 0.02 2.84 19.51
CA ALA A 115 1.08 3.15 20.46
C ALA A 115 2.47 2.72 19.93
N LEU A 116 2.57 1.56 19.29
CA LEU A 116 3.81 1.09 18.70
C LEU A 116 4.26 1.98 17.53
N TYR A 117 3.34 2.41 16.68
CA TYR A 117 3.63 3.33 15.59
C TYR A 117 4.17 4.68 16.09
N GLU A 118 3.64 5.24 17.19
CA GLU A 118 4.14 6.51 17.75
C GLU A 118 5.61 6.42 18.16
N HIS A 119 6.11 5.27 18.60
CA HIS A 119 7.54 5.08 18.84
C HIS A 119 8.38 5.22 17.56
N TYR A 120 7.92 4.59 16.46
CA TYR A 120 8.59 4.70 15.17
C TYR A 120 8.48 6.11 14.59
N ARG A 121 7.32 6.74 14.70
CA ARG A 121 7.09 8.10 14.26
C ARG A 121 8.04 9.09 14.95
N SER A 122 8.24 8.93 16.25
CA SER A 122 9.19 9.77 17.01
C SER A 122 10.62 9.68 16.49
N LEU A 123 11.04 8.51 15.98
CA LEU A 123 12.33 8.37 15.31
C LEU A 123 12.34 9.05 13.94
N ALA A 124 11.27 8.86 13.17
CA ALA A 124 11.12 9.42 11.83
C ALA A 124 11.13 10.97 11.86
N ASP A 125 10.44 11.57 12.83
CA ASP A 125 10.38 13.03 13.01
C ASP A 125 11.77 13.66 13.29
N ASN A 126 12.72 12.89 13.80
CA ASN A 126 14.10 13.30 14.04
C ASN A 126 15.05 12.96 12.88
N CYS A 127 14.57 12.30 11.83
CA CYS A 127 15.38 11.94 10.67
C CYS A 127 15.44 13.11 9.69
N VAL A 128 16.62 13.62 9.40
CA VAL A 128 16.80 14.82 8.55
C VAL A 128 16.83 14.45 7.07
N ASP A 129 17.42 13.32 6.73
CA ASP A 129 17.71 12.94 5.34
C ASP A 129 16.67 11.99 4.74
N VAL A 130 15.72 11.51 5.54
CA VAL A 130 14.67 10.60 5.10
C VAL A 130 13.30 11.17 5.42
N LEU A 131 12.46 11.26 4.41
CA LEU A 131 11.07 11.66 4.49
C LEU A 131 10.19 10.40 4.44
N PHE A 132 9.42 10.16 5.49
CA PHE A 132 8.49 9.04 5.55
C PHE A 132 7.13 9.46 5.00
N GLY A 133 6.74 8.90 3.84
CA GLY A 133 5.50 9.23 3.15
C GLY A 133 4.74 7.99 2.69
N GLY A 134 3.47 8.19 2.31
CA GLY A 134 2.60 7.11 1.87
C GLY A 134 2.04 6.25 3.01
N ARG A 135 1.09 5.40 2.67
CA ARG A 135 0.25 4.65 3.61
C ARG A 135 1.02 3.75 4.57
N LEU A 136 2.07 3.07 4.09
CA LEU A 136 2.82 2.11 4.89
C LEU A 136 3.80 2.79 5.85
N ALA A 137 4.50 3.83 5.39
CA ALA A 137 5.43 4.57 6.24
C ALA A 137 4.70 5.44 7.28
N GLN A 138 3.51 5.92 6.97
CA GLN A 138 2.66 6.68 7.88
C GLN A 138 1.68 5.82 8.68
N TYR A 139 1.69 4.52 8.46
CA TYR A 139 0.80 3.54 9.11
C TYR A 139 -0.67 4.00 9.13
N THR A 140 -1.17 4.44 7.99
CA THR A 140 -2.50 5.01 7.85
C THR A 140 -3.32 4.31 6.78
N TYR A 141 -4.64 4.27 6.99
CA TYR A 141 -5.60 3.96 5.94
C TYR A 141 -6.00 5.29 5.29
N ALA A 142 -5.76 5.40 3.99
CA ALA A 142 -6.10 6.59 3.21
C ALA A 142 -6.57 6.17 1.81
N ASP A 143 -7.51 6.90 1.26
CA ASP A 143 -7.92 6.77 -0.13
C ASP A 143 -6.88 7.41 -1.07
N MET A 144 -7.09 7.31 -2.39
CA MET A 144 -6.10 7.79 -3.37
C MET A 144 -5.92 9.30 -3.31
N ASP A 145 -7.02 10.05 -3.16
CA ASP A 145 -7.02 11.51 -3.05
C ASP A 145 -6.28 11.98 -1.79
N ASP A 146 -6.57 11.40 -0.63
CA ASP A 146 -5.86 11.69 0.61
C ASP A 146 -4.36 11.39 0.51
N THR A 147 -4.00 10.29 -0.17
CA THR A 147 -2.60 9.90 -0.37
C THR A 147 -1.87 10.90 -1.28
N ILE A 148 -2.53 11.37 -2.34
CA ILE A 148 -1.99 12.39 -3.25
C ILE A 148 -1.84 13.72 -2.51
N GLU A 149 -2.86 14.15 -1.77
CA GLU A 149 -2.81 15.38 -0.97
C GLU A 149 -1.65 15.34 0.04
N ALA A 150 -1.51 14.24 0.78
CA ALA A 150 -0.42 14.07 1.72
C ALA A 150 0.97 14.13 1.06
N ALA A 151 1.11 13.59 -0.15
CA ALA A 151 2.34 13.66 -0.92
C ALA A 151 2.67 15.09 -1.36
N LEU A 152 1.69 15.84 -1.85
CA LEU A 152 1.85 17.26 -2.22
C LEU A 152 2.25 18.10 -1.01
N GLN A 153 1.56 17.94 0.12
CA GLN A 153 1.89 18.61 1.37
C GLN A 153 3.30 18.28 1.90
N LEU A 154 3.77 17.03 1.69
CA LEU A 154 5.12 16.64 2.06
C LEU A 154 6.16 17.40 1.22
N VAL A 155 5.93 17.52 -0.09
CA VAL A 155 6.79 18.25 -1.02
C VAL A 155 6.82 19.74 -0.69
N ASP A 156 5.66 20.37 -0.47
CA ASP A 156 5.56 21.78 -0.14
C ASP A 156 6.34 22.12 1.14
N ARG A 157 6.14 21.33 2.19
CA ARG A 157 6.91 21.49 3.45
C ARG A 157 8.42 21.33 3.30
N GLU A 158 8.86 20.45 2.41
CA GLU A 158 10.30 20.26 2.17
C GLU A 158 10.90 21.37 1.31
N LEU A 159 10.14 21.93 0.37
CA LEU A 159 10.58 23.06 -0.45
C LEU A 159 10.59 24.38 0.34
N ASP A 160 9.64 24.58 1.26
CA ASP A 160 9.56 25.78 2.10
C ASP A 160 10.67 25.85 3.17
N ARG A 161 11.36 24.72 3.45
CA ARG A 161 12.51 24.66 4.36
C ARG A 161 13.83 25.14 3.74
N LYS A 162 13.83 25.47 2.44
CA LYS A 162 14.99 26.03 1.72
C LYS A 162 14.93 27.54 1.68
#